data_1af37150b0ddb28d0d34cdd6a6d29397
#
_entry.id   1af37150b0ddb28d0d34cdd6a6d29397
#
_cell.length_a   1.000
_cell.length_b   1.000
_cell.length_c   1.000
_cell.angle_alpha   90.00
_cell.angle_beta   90.00
_cell.angle_gamma   90.00
#
_symmetry.space_group_name_H-M   'P 1'
#
loop_
_entity.id
_entity.type
_entity.pdbx_description
1 polymer ?
#
loop_
_entity_poly.entity_id
_entity_poly.type
_entity_poly.pdbx_seq_one_letter_code
_entity_poly.pdbx_strand_id
1 'polypeptide(L)'
;MENTPKKKIVLTGGGTAGHVSPNIALLPYLQEAGYEVTYIGSKKGIEKNLIADFGLPYVGISTGKLRRYFDVKNFTDPFRVINGYREARKFLKKYRPDVVFSKGGFVSVPVVRAAGSLHIPCVIHESDMTPGLANKLCFRAAKKICCNFPETLEMLPKGKAVLTGTPIRGELFTGDKARGLEICGFTADKPVLMIMGGSQGSVSVNNAVRGNLPELLETFQIVHLCGKGHFDESLGDVEGYCQFEYVKEDLKHLFAAADLLVSRAGANAICEILALGKPSLLIPLPTKGSRGDQILNANSFAEQGFSEVLEDEKASDQIVAKVTALYENRSKYIEAIKSSHQTDAIPIIMGLLEEVQK
;
A
#
# COMPACT_ATOMS: atom_id res chain seq x y z
N MET A 1 -20.06 17.16 31.34
CA MET A 1 -19.52 16.23 30.34
C MET A 1 -18.61 15.27 31.06
N GLU A 2 -19.00 14.03 31.27
CA GLU A 2 -18.15 13.02 31.90
C GLU A 2 -16.89 12.84 31.09
N ASN A 3 -15.77 12.97 31.75
CA ASN A 3 -14.44 12.83 31.16
C ASN A 3 -14.14 11.33 30.98
N THR A 4 -14.83 10.69 30.01
CA THR A 4 -14.56 9.30 29.68
C THR A 4 -13.08 9.21 29.28
N PRO A 5 -12.28 8.35 29.91
CA PRO A 5 -10.86 8.24 29.59
C PRO A 5 -10.70 7.90 28.11
N LYS A 6 -9.95 8.72 27.38
CA LYS A 6 -9.70 8.49 25.96
C LYS A 6 -9.02 7.15 25.78
N LYS A 7 -9.56 6.32 24.89
CA LYS A 7 -8.90 5.08 24.43
C LYS A 7 -7.54 5.43 23.81
N LYS A 8 -6.51 4.63 24.05
CA LYS A 8 -5.16 4.86 23.53
C LYS A 8 -4.76 3.78 22.56
N ILE A 9 -4.31 4.18 21.39
CA ILE A 9 -3.76 3.26 20.38
C ILE A 9 -2.33 3.64 20.01
N VAL A 10 -1.50 2.62 19.82
CA VAL A 10 -0.19 2.78 19.20
C VAL A 10 -0.24 2.20 17.79
N LEU A 11 0.09 3.03 16.80
CA LEU A 11 0.34 2.59 15.44
C LEU A 11 1.83 2.35 15.23
N THR A 12 2.18 1.33 14.43
CA THR A 12 3.56 1.05 14.06
C THR A 12 3.65 0.44 12.67
N GLY A 13 4.75 0.67 12.03
CA GLY A 13 5.08 0.22 10.68
C GLY A 13 6.19 1.08 10.12
N GLY A 14 6.89 0.63 9.12
CA GLY A 14 7.93 1.47 8.52
C GLY A 14 8.95 0.72 7.69
N GLY A 15 9.97 1.47 7.26
CA GLY A 15 10.97 1.01 6.31
C GLY A 15 10.60 1.27 4.86
N THR A 16 9.32 1.37 4.54
CA THR A 16 8.79 1.80 3.22
C THR A 16 7.49 2.59 3.42
N ALA A 17 7.11 3.42 2.45
CA ALA A 17 5.84 4.15 2.48
C ALA A 17 4.63 3.20 2.56
N GLY A 18 4.69 2.03 1.93
CA GLY A 18 3.63 1.02 1.96
C GLY A 18 3.30 0.48 3.35
N HIS A 19 4.23 0.53 4.32
CA HIS A 19 3.95 0.19 5.71
C HIS A 19 3.44 1.39 6.54
N VAL A 20 3.32 2.56 5.95
CA VAL A 20 2.90 3.79 6.65
C VAL A 20 1.55 4.28 6.14
N SER A 21 1.36 4.35 4.82
CA SER A 21 0.15 4.89 4.21
C SER A 21 -1.16 4.27 4.72
N PRO A 22 -1.27 2.94 4.93
CA PRO A 22 -2.49 2.38 5.49
C PRO A 22 -2.73 2.73 6.98
N ASN A 23 -1.66 2.99 7.75
CA ASN A 23 -1.81 3.54 9.09
C ASN A 23 -2.39 4.96 9.04
N ILE A 24 -1.93 5.77 8.08
CA ILE A 24 -2.46 7.12 7.83
C ILE A 24 -3.94 7.05 7.43
N ALA A 25 -4.32 6.09 6.58
CA ALA A 25 -5.70 5.90 6.16
C ALA A 25 -6.66 5.60 7.33
N LEU A 26 -6.17 4.99 8.40
CA LEU A 26 -6.96 4.71 9.62
C LEU A 26 -7.12 5.93 10.54
N LEU A 27 -6.29 6.97 10.42
CA LEU A 27 -6.25 8.07 11.38
C LEU A 27 -7.59 8.79 11.57
N PRO A 28 -8.32 9.21 10.52
CA PRO A 28 -9.60 9.89 10.68
C PRO A 28 -10.60 9.07 11.50
N TYR A 29 -10.68 7.78 11.20
CA TYR A 29 -11.62 6.85 11.83
C TYR A 29 -11.25 6.54 13.29
N LEU A 30 -9.95 6.45 13.59
CA LEU A 30 -9.45 6.30 14.96
C LEU A 30 -9.74 7.54 15.80
N GLN A 31 -9.56 8.73 15.22
CA GLN A 31 -9.84 9.99 15.89
C GLN A 31 -11.35 10.17 16.14
N GLU A 32 -12.19 9.86 15.16
CA GLU A 32 -13.64 9.86 15.29
C GLU A 32 -14.14 8.88 16.36
N ALA A 33 -13.52 7.69 16.45
CA ALA A 33 -13.78 6.70 17.50
C ALA A 33 -13.19 7.08 18.88
N GLY A 34 -12.62 8.29 19.03
CA GLY A 34 -12.11 8.85 20.29
C GLY A 34 -10.75 8.32 20.75
N TYR A 35 -9.96 7.70 19.85
CA TYR A 35 -8.61 7.26 20.19
C TYR A 35 -7.61 8.41 20.27
N GLU A 36 -6.78 8.38 21.32
CA GLU A 36 -5.50 9.09 21.37
C GLU A 36 -4.45 8.25 20.64
N VAL A 37 -3.97 8.75 19.50
CA VAL A 37 -3.08 7.99 18.61
C VAL A 37 -1.62 8.41 18.83
N THR A 38 -0.73 7.45 19.06
CA THR A 38 0.73 7.64 19.05
C THR A 38 1.37 6.72 18.02
N TYR A 39 2.34 7.21 17.29
CA TYR A 39 3.11 6.42 16.33
C TYR A 39 4.46 6.02 16.88
N ILE A 40 4.80 4.72 16.81
CA ILE A 40 6.16 4.24 17.10
C ILE A 40 6.82 3.81 15.81
N GLY A 41 7.96 4.42 15.48
CA GLY A 41 8.74 4.15 14.28
C GLY A 41 10.24 4.19 14.54
N SER A 42 11.06 4.12 13.50
CA SER A 42 12.51 4.22 13.64
C SER A 42 12.95 5.69 13.84
N LYS A 43 14.12 5.87 14.44
CA LYS A 43 14.68 7.23 14.69
C LYS A 43 14.94 8.03 13.42
N LYS A 44 15.21 7.35 12.29
CA LYS A 44 15.69 7.96 11.02
C LYS A 44 14.98 7.41 9.78
N GLY A 45 13.86 6.69 9.92
CA GLY A 45 13.14 6.12 8.79
C GLY A 45 12.23 7.11 8.07
N ILE A 46 11.80 6.73 6.87
CA ILE A 46 10.86 7.50 6.05
C ILE A 46 9.53 7.76 6.78
N GLU A 47 9.12 6.83 7.64
CA GLU A 47 7.88 6.93 8.42
C GLU A 47 7.86 8.17 9.32
N LYS A 48 9.03 8.62 9.83
CA LYS A 48 9.11 9.82 10.66
C LYS A 48 8.64 11.06 9.91
N ASN A 49 9.07 11.21 8.66
CA ASN A 49 8.70 12.35 7.83
C ASN A 49 7.24 12.26 7.39
N LEU A 50 6.78 11.06 6.99
CA LEU A 50 5.40 10.86 6.55
C LEU A 50 4.37 11.10 7.66
N ILE A 51 4.70 10.77 8.92
CA ILE A 51 3.81 10.97 10.06
C ILE A 51 3.86 12.42 10.57
N ALA A 52 4.96 13.15 10.35
CA ALA A 52 5.10 14.54 10.80
C ALA A 52 3.99 15.45 10.21
N ASP A 53 3.58 15.21 8.96
CA ASP A 53 2.53 15.98 8.27
C ASP A 53 1.16 15.88 8.98
N PHE A 54 0.95 14.87 9.85
CA PHE A 54 -0.31 14.62 10.55
C PHE A 54 -0.31 15.09 12.02
N GLY A 55 0.79 15.70 12.49
CA GLY A 55 0.89 16.23 13.85
C GLY A 55 0.78 15.19 14.97
N LEU A 56 0.99 13.91 14.69
CA LEU A 56 0.89 12.84 15.67
C LEU A 56 2.13 12.79 16.59
N PRO A 57 1.96 12.47 17.89
CA PRO A 57 3.06 12.09 18.75
C PRO A 57 3.87 10.94 18.14
N TYR A 58 5.17 11.15 17.96
CA TYR A 58 6.08 10.17 17.36
C TYR A 58 7.17 9.73 18.34
N VAL A 59 7.31 8.42 18.50
CA VAL A 59 8.33 7.82 19.35
C VAL A 59 9.34 7.06 18.48
N GLY A 60 10.55 7.59 18.37
CA GLY A 60 11.62 6.96 17.61
C GLY A 60 12.38 5.90 18.41
N ILE A 61 12.39 4.66 17.93
CA ILE A 61 13.14 3.55 18.54
C ILE A 61 14.32 3.10 17.67
N SER A 62 15.24 2.36 18.28
CA SER A 62 16.33 1.66 17.57
C SER A 62 15.75 0.51 16.76
N THR A 63 16.16 0.39 15.50
CA THR A 63 15.68 -0.65 14.59
C THR A 63 16.84 -1.28 13.83
N GLY A 64 16.73 -2.56 13.49
CA GLY A 64 17.68 -3.30 12.66
C GLY A 64 16.97 -3.96 11.50
N LYS A 65 17.53 -3.88 10.30
CA LYS A 65 17.00 -4.52 9.10
C LYS A 65 17.76 -5.82 8.85
N LEU A 66 17.10 -6.97 9.04
CA LEU A 66 17.67 -8.27 8.66
C LEU A 66 17.78 -8.33 7.13
N ARG A 67 19.00 -8.14 6.61
CA ARG A 67 19.33 -8.23 5.19
C ARG A 67 19.62 -9.67 4.82
N ARG A 68 19.16 -10.10 3.66
CA ARG A 68 19.38 -11.47 3.15
C ARG A 68 20.75 -11.67 2.51
N TYR A 69 21.46 -10.58 2.19
CA TYR A 69 22.82 -10.59 1.69
C TYR A 69 23.81 -10.28 2.81
N PHE A 70 25.06 -10.67 2.61
CA PHE A 70 26.12 -10.41 3.58
C PHE A 70 26.37 -8.90 3.67
N ASP A 71 26.11 -8.34 4.85
CA ASP A 71 26.35 -6.93 5.19
C ASP A 71 26.90 -6.90 6.62
N VAL A 72 27.97 -6.16 6.87
CA VAL A 72 28.56 -5.98 8.20
C VAL A 72 27.51 -5.51 9.23
N LYS A 73 26.49 -4.77 8.78
CA LYS A 73 25.38 -4.34 9.62
C LYS A 73 24.52 -5.50 10.13
N ASN A 74 24.57 -6.67 9.50
CA ASN A 74 23.86 -7.86 9.99
C ASN A 74 24.35 -8.30 11.37
N PHE A 75 25.59 -7.99 11.75
CA PHE A 75 26.14 -8.27 13.08
C PHE A 75 25.67 -7.26 14.13
N THR A 76 25.41 -6.01 13.76
CA THR A 76 24.97 -4.95 14.69
C THR A 76 23.44 -4.85 14.78
N ASP A 77 22.72 -5.24 13.74
CA ASP A 77 21.27 -5.12 13.66
C ASP A 77 20.51 -5.96 14.72
N PRO A 78 20.92 -7.17 15.13
CA PRO A 78 20.30 -7.89 16.24
C PRO A 78 20.35 -7.11 17.57
N PHE A 79 21.49 -6.48 17.87
CA PHE A 79 21.62 -5.63 19.08
C PHE A 79 20.72 -4.39 19.00
N ARG A 80 20.56 -3.80 17.82
CA ARG A 80 19.64 -2.69 17.59
C ARG A 80 18.18 -3.11 17.78
N VAL A 81 17.80 -4.32 17.33
CA VAL A 81 16.44 -4.87 17.53
C VAL A 81 16.18 -5.09 19.03
N ILE A 82 17.14 -5.64 19.77
CA ILE A 82 17.04 -5.82 21.23
C ILE A 82 16.90 -4.46 21.93
N ASN A 83 17.69 -3.47 21.51
CA ASN A 83 17.61 -2.14 22.07
C ASN A 83 16.27 -1.48 21.79
N GLY A 84 15.78 -1.59 20.53
CA GLY A 84 14.45 -1.12 20.14
C GLY A 84 13.32 -1.80 20.91
N TYR A 85 13.44 -3.10 21.20
CA TYR A 85 12.51 -3.82 22.07
C TYR A 85 12.49 -3.22 23.49
N ARG A 86 13.66 -2.92 24.07
CA ARG A 86 13.75 -2.31 25.42
C ARG A 86 13.16 -0.91 25.43
N GLU A 87 13.47 -0.09 24.40
CA GLU A 87 12.94 1.26 24.23
C GLU A 87 11.40 1.23 24.07
N ALA A 88 10.87 0.39 23.18
CA ALA A 88 9.44 0.21 22.97
C ALA A 88 8.74 -0.29 24.26
N ARG A 89 9.31 -1.29 24.96
CA ARG A 89 8.75 -1.83 26.20
C ARG A 89 8.70 -0.80 27.31
N LYS A 90 9.74 0.04 27.43
CA LYS A 90 9.78 1.15 28.43
C LYS A 90 8.66 2.14 28.14
N PHE A 91 8.50 2.54 26.85
CA PHE A 91 7.45 3.47 26.47
C PHE A 91 6.05 2.86 26.69
N LEU A 92 5.78 1.66 26.17
CA LEU A 92 4.48 0.99 26.28
C LEU A 92 4.06 0.75 27.73
N LYS A 93 5.01 0.37 28.60
CA LYS A 93 4.75 0.21 30.05
C LYS A 93 4.29 1.51 30.72
N LYS A 94 4.83 2.68 30.29
CA LYS A 94 4.47 4.01 30.80
C LYS A 94 3.17 4.51 30.17
N TYR A 95 3.03 4.40 28.85
CA TYR A 95 1.92 4.95 28.08
C TYR A 95 0.62 4.15 28.25
N ARG A 96 0.74 2.81 28.39
CA ARG A 96 -0.36 1.85 28.59
C ARG A 96 -1.45 2.01 27.52
N PRO A 97 -1.14 1.75 26.23
CA PRO A 97 -2.17 1.77 25.21
C PRO A 97 -3.13 0.59 25.38
N ASP A 98 -4.37 0.76 24.98
CA ASP A 98 -5.40 -0.27 24.98
C ASP A 98 -5.15 -1.31 23.88
N VAL A 99 -4.56 -0.88 22.78
CA VAL A 99 -4.26 -1.74 21.62
C VAL A 99 -3.05 -1.22 20.82
N VAL A 100 -2.37 -2.13 20.14
CA VAL A 100 -1.32 -1.84 19.16
C VAL A 100 -1.77 -2.34 17.80
N PHE A 101 -1.74 -1.48 16.77
CA PHE A 101 -1.90 -1.87 15.38
C PHE A 101 -0.57 -1.77 14.62
N SER A 102 -0.23 -2.81 13.89
CA SER A 102 1.01 -2.89 13.12
C SER A 102 0.75 -3.20 11.66
N LYS A 103 1.20 -2.31 10.77
CA LYS A 103 1.19 -2.55 9.31
C LYS A 103 2.41 -3.35 8.83
N GLY A 104 3.28 -3.77 9.75
CA GLY A 104 4.43 -4.61 9.42
C GLY A 104 5.72 -3.83 9.14
N GLY A 105 6.63 -4.49 8.44
CA GLY A 105 8.01 -4.02 8.25
C GLY A 105 8.90 -4.31 9.46
N PHE A 106 10.23 -4.22 9.27
CA PHE A 106 11.21 -4.55 10.31
C PHE A 106 11.11 -3.64 11.55
N VAL A 107 10.55 -2.45 11.39
CA VAL A 107 10.35 -1.45 12.45
C VAL A 107 9.34 -1.92 13.48
N SER A 108 8.32 -2.66 13.07
CA SER A 108 7.23 -3.10 13.94
C SER A 108 7.60 -4.27 14.86
N VAL A 109 8.61 -5.08 14.49
CA VAL A 109 8.97 -6.29 15.24
C VAL A 109 9.26 -6.00 16.72
N PRO A 110 10.16 -5.07 17.10
CA PRO A 110 10.41 -4.75 18.49
C PRO A 110 9.17 -4.22 19.22
N VAL A 111 8.30 -3.48 18.54
CA VAL A 111 7.08 -2.89 19.13
C VAL A 111 6.05 -3.97 19.46
N VAL A 112 5.70 -4.80 18.49
CA VAL A 112 4.70 -5.89 18.67
C VAL A 112 5.17 -6.92 19.67
N ARG A 113 6.46 -7.27 19.67
CA ARG A 113 7.03 -8.20 20.66
C ARG A 113 7.01 -7.60 22.06
N ALA A 114 7.31 -6.30 22.21
CA ALA A 114 7.23 -5.60 23.48
C ALA A 114 5.80 -5.52 24.00
N ALA A 115 4.83 -5.18 23.15
CA ALA A 115 3.42 -5.17 23.51
C ALA A 115 2.94 -6.56 23.98
N GLY A 116 3.27 -7.63 23.23
CA GLY A 116 2.95 -8.99 23.63
C GLY A 116 3.54 -9.39 25.01
N SER A 117 4.78 -8.94 25.32
CA SER A 117 5.40 -9.18 26.64
C SER A 117 4.74 -8.41 27.80
N LEU A 118 3.98 -7.38 27.49
CA LEU A 118 3.19 -6.57 28.42
C LEU A 118 1.70 -6.93 28.42
N HIS A 119 1.32 -7.98 27.68
CA HIS A 119 -0.08 -8.42 27.49
C HIS A 119 -0.99 -7.35 26.86
N ILE A 120 -0.41 -6.38 26.15
CA ILE A 120 -1.16 -5.40 25.36
C ILE A 120 -1.62 -6.08 24.08
N PRO A 121 -2.93 -6.08 23.76
CA PRO A 121 -3.45 -6.70 22.57
C PRO A 121 -2.87 -6.06 21.29
N CYS A 122 -2.54 -6.90 20.31
CA CYS A 122 -1.96 -6.48 19.04
C CYS A 122 -2.79 -7.02 17.88
N VAL A 123 -3.13 -6.14 16.94
CA VAL A 123 -3.61 -6.48 15.60
C VAL A 123 -2.49 -6.19 14.62
N ILE A 124 -2.08 -7.15 13.81
CA ILE A 124 -1.06 -6.97 12.79
C ILE A 124 -1.66 -7.17 11.40
N HIS A 125 -1.04 -6.59 10.40
CA HIS A 125 -1.51 -6.65 9.03
C HIS A 125 -0.41 -7.16 8.09
N GLU A 126 -0.73 -8.19 7.30
CA GLU A 126 0.11 -8.67 6.20
C GLU A 126 -0.42 -8.13 4.88
N SER A 127 0.43 -7.52 4.11
CA SER A 127 0.04 -6.88 2.84
C SER A 127 0.26 -7.78 1.64
N ASP A 128 1.39 -8.49 1.58
CA ASP A 128 1.74 -9.37 0.47
C ASP A 128 1.07 -10.73 0.63
N MET A 129 0.93 -11.46 -0.48
CA MET A 129 0.32 -12.79 -0.48
C MET A 129 1.11 -13.76 0.42
N THR A 130 2.45 -13.68 0.41
CA THR A 130 3.27 -14.51 1.30
C THR A 130 3.70 -13.74 2.55
N PRO A 131 3.44 -14.26 3.77
CA PRO A 131 3.80 -13.58 4.99
C PRO A 131 5.29 -13.28 5.11
N GLY A 132 5.61 -12.00 5.30
CA GLY A 132 6.98 -11.54 5.48
C GLY A 132 7.60 -11.99 6.80
N LEU A 133 8.95 -12.10 6.86
CA LEU A 133 9.68 -12.51 8.06
C LEU A 133 9.32 -11.63 9.29
N ALA A 134 9.18 -10.32 9.10
CA ALA A 134 8.82 -9.42 10.18
C ALA A 134 7.49 -9.79 10.84
N ASN A 135 6.46 -10.06 10.02
CA ASN A 135 5.16 -10.48 10.53
C ASN A 135 5.21 -11.88 11.14
N LYS A 136 5.94 -12.84 10.54
CA LYS A 136 6.14 -14.17 11.12
C LYS A 136 6.71 -14.12 12.54
N LEU A 137 7.66 -13.23 12.80
CA LEU A 137 8.21 -13.00 14.15
C LEU A 137 7.19 -12.40 15.13
N CYS A 138 6.11 -11.79 14.62
CA CYS A 138 5.06 -11.15 15.41
C CYS A 138 3.83 -12.05 15.65
N PHE A 139 3.64 -13.14 14.91
CA PHE A 139 2.43 -13.99 14.95
C PHE A 139 2.05 -14.45 16.36
N ARG A 140 3.04 -14.83 17.19
CA ARG A 140 2.77 -15.30 18.55
C ARG A 140 2.19 -14.20 19.43
N ALA A 141 2.65 -12.95 19.26
CA ALA A 141 2.22 -11.80 20.04
C ALA A 141 0.89 -11.21 19.56
N ALA A 142 0.53 -11.43 18.29
CA ALA A 142 -0.69 -10.92 17.71
C ALA A 142 -1.94 -11.67 18.21
N LYS A 143 -3.01 -10.94 18.48
CA LYS A 143 -4.36 -11.46 18.75
C LYS A 143 -5.09 -11.73 17.43
N LYS A 144 -5.01 -10.80 16.49
CA LYS A 144 -5.57 -10.93 15.13
C LYS A 144 -4.52 -10.56 14.09
N ILE A 145 -4.63 -11.17 12.92
CA ILE A 145 -3.73 -10.99 11.78
C ILE A 145 -4.60 -10.73 10.56
N CYS A 146 -4.64 -9.48 10.14
CA CYS A 146 -5.31 -9.04 8.92
C CYS A 146 -4.47 -9.41 7.69
N CYS A 147 -5.10 -9.73 6.57
CA CYS A 147 -4.43 -9.97 5.30
C CYS A 147 -5.24 -9.47 4.11
N ASN A 148 -4.54 -9.27 2.98
CA ASN A 148 -5.15 -8.79 1.73
C ASN A 148 -5.65 -9.90 0.83
N PHE A 149 -5.04 -11.10 0.90
CA PHE A 149 -5.26 -12.17 -0.06
C PHE A 149 -5.90 -13.39 0.61
N PRO A 150 -6.90 -14.02 -0.04
CA PRO A 150 -7.52 -15.24 0.48
C PRO A 150 -6.51 -16.37 0.75
N GLU A 151 -5.54 -16.54 -0.15
CA GLU A 151 -4.50 -17.56 -0.08
C GLU A 151 -3.60 -17.39 1.16
N THR A 152 -3.46 -16.16 1.64
CA THR A 152 -2.69 -15.86 2.85
C THR A 152 -3.32 -16.49 4.09
N LEU A 153 -4.66 -16.65 4.14
CA LEU A 153 -5.37 -17.22 5.29
C LEU A 153 -4.83 -18.59 5.68
N GLU A 154 -4.49 -19.44 4.69
CA GLU A 154 -3.96 -20.78 4.92
C GLU A 154 -2.54 -20.79 5.48
N MET A 155 -1.78 -19.70 5.24
CA MET A 155 -0.41 -19.53 5.71
C MET A 155 -0.32 -18.91 7.11
N LEU A 156 -1.44 -18.43 7.65
CA LEU A 156 -1.50 -17.74 8.92
C LEU A 156 -1.95 -18.67 10.06
N PRO A 157 -1.60 -18.36 11.32
CA PRO A 157 -2.07 -19.12 12.48
C PRO A 157 -3.60 -19.21 12.55
N LYS A 158 -4.11 -20.44 12.62
CA LYS A 158 -5.57 -20.73 12.72
C LYS A 158 -6.23 -19.94 13.86
N GLY A 159 -7.42 -19.41 13.60
CA GLY A 159 -8.20 -18.63 14.57
C GLY A 159 -7.75 -17.19 14.80
N LYS A 160 -6.63 -16.75 14.17
CA LYS A 160 -6.17 -15.36 14.23
C LYS A 160 -6.31 -14.61 12.91
N ALA A 161 -6.30 -15.33 11.79
CA ALA A 161 -6.33 -14.77 10.44
C ALA A 161 -7.70 -14.19 10.09
N VAL A 162 -7.72 -13.00 9.48
CA VAL A 162 -8.92 -12.34 8.97
C VAL A 162 -8.60 -11.71 7.61
N LEU A 163 -9.37 -12.04 6.59
CA LEU A 163 -9.30 -11.37 5.29
C LEU A 163 -9.98 -10.00 5.42
N THR A 164 -9.20 -8.94 5.30
CA THR A 164 -9.70 -7.57 5.49
C THR A 164 -9.53 -6.68 4.27
N GLY A 165 -8.57 -7.01 3.40
CA GLY A 165 -8.02 -6.01 2.49
C GLY A 165 -7.12 -5.01 3.24
N THR A 166 -6.70 -3.95 2.55
CA THR A 166 -5.83 -2.90 3.12
C THR A 166 -6.63 -1.61 3.33
N PRO A 167 -6.40 -0.85 4.43
CA PRO A 167 -7.01 0.46 4.60
C PRO A 167 -6.62 1.41 3.46
N ILE A 168 -7.62 1.98 2.81
CA ILE A 168 -7.45 2.92 1.69
C ILE A 168 -7.77 4.34 2.18
N ARG A 169 -6.97 5.30 1.74
CA ARG A 169 -7.17 6.72 2.07
C ARG A 169 -8.51 7.22 1.51
N GLY A 170 -9.39 7.70 2.40
CA GLY A 170 -10.73 8.17 2.04
C GLY A 170 -10.70 9.29 0.99
N GLU A 171 -9.64 10.11 0.97
CA GLU A 171 -9.45 11.18 -0.01
C GLU A 171 -9.46 10.67 -1.47
N LEU A 172 -9.01 9.45 -1.74
CA LEU A 172 -8.97 8.90 -3.09
C LEU A 172 -10.36 8.72 -3.71
N PHE A 173 -11.40 8.57 -2.87
CA PHE A 173 -12.79 8.44 -3.31
C PHE A 173 -13.47 9.78 -3.57
N THR A 174 -12.82 10.92 -3.25
CA THR A 174 -13.36 12.27 -3.41
C THR A 174 -12.85 12.95 -4.69
N GLY A 175 -12.32 12.18 -5.62
CA GLY A 175 -11.82 12.69 -6.90
C GLY A 175 -12.94 13.15 -7.83
N ASP A 176 -12.64 14.16 -8.63
CA ASP A 176 -13.51 14.71 -9.68
C ASP A 176 -12.90 14.42 -11.04
N LYS A 177 -13.67 13.75 -11.92
CA LYS A 177 -13.22 13.37 -13.28
C LYS A 177 -12.94 14.61 -14.14
N ALA A 178 -13.81 15.62 -14.10
CA ALA A 178 -13.65 16.82 -14.93
C ALA A 178 -12.38 17.58 -14.52
N ARG A 179 -12.12 17.68 -13.22
CA ARG A 179 -10.88 18.28 -12.69
C ARG A 179 -9.64 17.46 -13.10
N GLY A 180 -9.71 16.15 -13.09
CA GLY A 180 -8.60 15.29 -13.54
C GLY A 180 -8.28 15.46 -15.02
N LEU A 181 -9.31 15.58 -15.87
CA LEU A 181 -9.15 15.90 -17.29
C LEU A 181 -8.53 17.29 -17.48
N GLU A 182 -9.02 18.30 -16.77
CA GLU A 182 -8.49 19.68 -16.83
C GLU A 182 -7.00 19.75 -16.46
N ILE A 183 -6.58 19.07 -15.39
CA ILE A 183 -5.17 19.01 -14.94
C ILE A 183 -4.25 18.50 -16.07
N CYS A 184 -4.73 17.56 -16.88
CA CYS A 184 -3.95 16.96 -17.96
C CYS A 184 -4.16 17.64 -19.31
N GLY A 185 -5.08 18.61 -19.43
CA GLY A 185 -5.46 19.20 -20.73
C GLY A 185 -6.20 18.21 -21.64
N PHE A 186 -6.92 17.25 -21.06
CA PHE A 186 -7.61 16.17 -21.79
C PHE A 186 -9.07 16.53 -22.09
N THR A 187 -9.61 15.84 -23.09
CA THR A 187 -11.01 15.94 -23.49
C THR A 187 -11.82 14.76 -22.97
N ALA A 188 -13.15 14.84 -23.04
CA ALA A 188 -14.02 13.77 -22.52
C ALA A 188 -14.38 12.70 -23.58
N ASP A 189 -13.92 12.85 -24.81
CA ASP A 189 -14.26 12.01 -25.97
C ASP A 189 -13.37 10.76 -26.10
N LYS A 190 -12.18 10.76 -25.48
CA LYS A 190 -11.28 9.61 -25.44
C LYS A 190 -11.14 9.02 -24.05
N PRO A 191 -11.01 7.69 -23.93
CA PRO A 191 -10.73 7.06 -22.65
C PRO A 191 -9.35 7.43 -22.11
N VAL A 192 -9.23 7.47 -20.77
CA VAL A 192 -7.97 7.80 -20.08
C VAL A 192 -7.31 6.55 -19.56
N LEU A 193 -6.09 6.32 -20.00
CA LEU A 193 -5.18 5.29 -19.50
C LEU A 193 -4.21 5.91 -18.48
N MET A 194 -4.22 5.46 -17.23
CA MET A 194 -3.27 5.92 -16.22
C MET A 194 -2.16 4.90 -16.00
N ILE A 195 -0.91 5.36 -16.04
CA ILE A 195 0.29 4.53 -15.89
C ILE A 195 0.96 4.84 -14.55
N MET A 196 1.27 3.79 -13.75
CA MET A 196 1.89 3.92 -12.45
C MET A 196 3.03 2.92 -12.26
N GLY A 197 4.27 3.40 -12.16
CA GLY A 197 5.45 2.57 -11.88
C GLY A 197 5.74 2.33 -10.38
N GLY A 198 4.88 2.84 -9.49
CA GLY A 198 5.13 2.94 -8.04
C GLY A 198 5.81 4.27 -7.67
N SER A 199 6.07 4.50 -6.36
CA SER A 199 6.58 5.78 -5.84
C SER A 199 7.96 6.20 -6.37
N GLN A 200 8.75 5.25 -6.85
CA GLN A 200 10.09 5.48 -7.43
C GLN A 200 10.04 5.50 -8.97
N GLY A 201 8.89 5.21 -9.55
CA GLY A 201 8.76 4.93 -10.98
C GLY A 201 9.25 3.53 -11.35
N SER A 202 9.15 3.20 -12.64
CA SER A 202 9.62 1.94 -13.21
C SER A 202 10.19 2.15 -14.60
N VAL A 203 11.50 2.03 -14.74
CA VAL A 203 12.18 2.26 -16.03
C VAL A 203 11.63 1.35 -17.13
N SER A 204 11.39 0.05 -16.86
CA SER A 204 10.87 -0.87 -17.87
C SER A 204 9.44 -0.50 -18.30
N VAL A 205 8.55 -0.16 -17.36
CA VAL A 205 7.18 0.29 -17.70
C VAL A 205 7.21 1.61 -18.44
N ASN A 206 8.03 2.58 -17.98
CA ASN A 206 8.17 3.87 -18.66
C ASN A 206 8.64 3.69 -20.10
N ASN A 207 9.64 2.83 -20.32
CA ASN A 207 10.15 2.56 -21.67
C ASN A 207 9.13 1.83 -22.55
N ALA A 208 8.41 0.85 -22.00
CA ALA A 208 7.36 0.14 -22.73
C ALA A 208 6.23 1.09 -23.17
N VAL A 209 5.79 2.00 -22.30
CA VAL A 209 4.77 2.99 -22.62
C VAL A 209 5.27 3.99 -23.65
N ARG A 210 6.46 4.58 -23.43
CA ARG A 210 7.02 5.62 -24.32
C ARG A 210 7.38 5.07 -25.70
N GLY A 211 7.89 3.83 -25.76
CA GLY A 211 8.20 3.17 -27.04
C GLY A 211 6.97 2.86 -27.90
N ASN A 212 5.79 2.76 -27.27
CA ASN A 212 4.52 2.50 -27.96
C ASN A 212 3.54 3.69 -27.86
N LEU A 213 4.04 4.87 -27.52
CA LEU A 213 3.21 6.05 -27.29
C LEU A 213 2.33 6.44 -28.48
N PRO A 214 2.83 6.49 -29.73
CA PRO A 214 2.00 6.82 -30.87
C PRO A 214 0.79 5.89 -31.04
N GLU A 215 1.00 4.57 -30.89
CA GLU A 215 -0.04 3.57 -31.05
C GLU A 215 -1.07 3.62 -29.89
N LEU A 216 -0.60 3.79 -28.67
CA LEU A 216 -1.49 3.97 -27.52
C LEU A 216 -2.36 5.22 -27.63
N LEU A 217 -1.81 6.32 -28.16
CA LEU A 217 -2.51 7.59 -28.36
C LEU A 217 -3.58 7.55 -29.46
N GLU A 218 -3.58 6.54 -30.32
CA GLU A 218 -4.69 6.36 -31.28
C GLU A 218 -6.02 6.13 -30.51
N THR A 219 -5.97 5.38 -29.41
CA THR A 219 -7.17 5.00 -28.65
C THR A 219 -7.33 5.79 -27.34
N PHE A 220 -6.25 6.11 -26.64
CA PHE A 220 -6.28 6.64 -25.29
C PHE A 220 -5.68 8.04 -25.18
N GLN A 221 -6.06 8.76 -24.14
CA GLN A 221 -5.27 9.83 -23.53
C GLN A 221 -4.53 9.23 -22.34
N ILE A 222 -3.28 9.63 -22.08
CA ILE A 222 -2.40 8.93 -21.14
C ILE A 222 -1.91 9.83 -20.02
N VAL A 223 -2.27 9.49 -18.79
CA VAL A 223 -1.66 10.05 -17.57
C VAL A 223 -0.51 9.15 -17.13
N HIS A 224 0.72 9.65 -17.10
CA HIS A 224 1.89 8.85 -16.77
C HIS A 224 2.59 9.34 -15.50
N LEU A 225 2.45 8.60 -14.38
CA LEU A 225 3.23 8.81 -13.18
C LEU A 225 4.58 8.09 -13.34
N CYS A 226 5.53 8.77 -13.97
CA CYS A 226 6.80 8.18 -14.39
C CYS A 226 7.80 7.99 -13.24
N GLY A 227 7.62 8.68 -12.11
CA GLY A 227 8.51 8.62 -10.95
C GLY A 227 9.60 9.70 -10.97
N LYS A 228 10.17 9.97 -9.80
CA LYS A 228 11.16 11.04 -9.60
C LYS A 228 12.41 10.84 -10.45
N GLY A 229 12.80 11.87 -11.20
CA GLY A 229 13.96 11.85 -12.08
C GLY A 229 13.72 11.13 -13.42
N HIS A 230 12.46 10.80 -13.75
CA HIS A 230 12.08 10.11 -14.96
C HIS A 230 11.16 10.93 -15.87
N PHE A 231 11.00 12.23 -15.61
CA PHE A 231 10.30 13.13 -16.51
C PHE A 231 11.10 13.25 -17.83
N ASP A 232 10.42 13.19 -18.96
CA ASP A 232 11.02 13.32 -20.30
C ASP A 232 10.54 14.60 -20.95
N GLU A 233 11.40 15.61 -20.96
CA GLU A 233 11.08 16.93 -21.51
C GLU A 233 10.74 16.89 -23.01
N SER A 234 11.30 15.94 -23.76
CA SER A 234 11.03 15.80 -25.19
C SER A 234 9.60 15.37 -25.51
N LEU A 235 8.88 14.85 -24.54
CA LEU A 235 7.49 14.40 -24.63
C LEU A 235 6.50 15.37 -24.00
N GLY A 236 6.96 16.56 -23.57
CA GLY A 236 6.12 17.53 -22.84
C GLY A 236 4.96 18.10 -23.69
N ASP A 237 5.16 18.24 -24.99
CA ASP A 237 4.20 18.84 -25.95
C ASP A 237 3.41 17.77 -26.72
N VAL A 238 3.49 16.48 -26.37
CA VAL A 238 2.76 15.43 -27.08
C VAL A 238 1.28 15.49 -26.68
N GLU A 239 0.42 15.77 -27.66
CA GLU A 239 -1.03 15.87 -27.48
C GLU A 239 -1.61 14.54 -26.94
N GLY A 240 -2.43 14.62 -25.89
CA GLY A 240 -3.01 13.44 -25.23
C GLY A 240 -2.08 12.71 -24.29
N TYR A 241 -0.85 13.20 -24.05
CA TYR A 241 0.10 12.62 -23.10
C TYR A 241 0.48 13.61 -22.00
N CYS A 242 0.18 13.27 -20.77
CA CYS A 242 0.52 14.09 -19.60
C CYS A 242 1.35 13.27 -18.61
N GLN A 243 2.54 13.75 -18.22
CA GLN A 243 3.43 13.04 -17.33
C GLN A 243 3.73 13.83 -16.06
N PHE A 244 3.90 13.09 -14.94
CA PHE A 244 4.24 13.62 -13.65
C PHE A 244 5.31 12.76 -12.98
N GLU A 245 6.30 13.38 -12.34
CA GLU A 245 7.23 12.64 -11.49
C GLU A 245 6.55 12.14 -10.21
N TYR A 246 5.71 12.97 -9.63
CA TYR A 246 4.97 12.69 -8.40
C TYR A 246 3.74 13.59 -8.29
N VAL A 247 2.62 13.02 -7.84
CA VAL A 247 1.38 13.75 -7.58
C VAL A 247 0.91 13.44 -6.16
N LYS A 248 0.48 14.45 -5.41
CA LYS A 248 -0.01 14.31 -4.03
C LYS A 248 -1.51 14.62 -3.95
N GLU A 249 -1.88 15.88 -3.96
CA GLU A 249 -3.26 16.33 -3.74
C GLU A 249 -4.20 16.03 -4.91
N ASP A 250 -3.71 16.19 -6.13
CA ASP A 250 -4.47 15.97 -7.36
C ASP A 250 -4.58 14.49 -7.76
N LEU A 251 -3.87 13.58 -7.07
CA LEU A 251 -3.88 12.15 -7.40
C LEU A 251 -5.29 11.57 -7.47
N LYS A 252 -6.18 11.98 -6.56
CA LYS A 252 -7.59 11.57 -6.52
C LYS A 252 -8.33 11.94 -7.80
N HIS A 253 -8.06 13.11 -8.37
CA HIS A 253 -8.69 13.59 -9.60
C HIS A 253 -8.18 12.82 -10.83
N LEU A 254 -6.89 12.51 -10.86
CA LEU A 254 -6.31 11.66 -11.90
C LEU A 254 -6.88 10.24 -11.86
N PHE A 255 -7.03 9.64 -10.68
CA PHE A 255 -7.73 8.35 -10.53
C PHE A 255 -9.19 8.42 -10.98
N ALA A 256 -9.90 9.51 -10.64
CA ALA A 256 -11.29 9.70 -11.08
C ALA A 256 -11.39 9.81 -12.61
N ALA A 257 -10.44 10.48 -13.26
CA ALA A 257 -10.37 10.61 -14.71
C ALA A 257 -10.04 9.29 -15.41
N ALA A 258 -9.21 8.43 -14.80
CA ALA A 258 -8.76 7.18 -15.41
C ALA A 258 -9.92 6.19 -15.64
N ASP A 259 -9.99 5.61 -16.83
CA ASP A 259 -10.92 4.53 -17.17
C ASP A 259 -10.28 3.15 -16.91
N LEU A 260 -8.96 3.01 -17.05
CA LEU A 260 -8.18 1.82 -16.73
C LEU A 260 -6.75 2.20 -16.34
N LEU A 261 -6.02 1.25 -15.73
CA LEU A 261 -4.67 1.49 -15.27
C LEU A 261 -3.67 0.45 -15.78
N VAL A 262 -2.42 0.89 -15.95
CA VAL A 262 -1.25 0.01 -15.97
C VAL A 262 -0.44 0.26 -14.72
N SER A 263 -0.13 -0.78 -13.94
CA SER A 263 0.57 -0.62 -12.66
C SER A 263 1.53 -1.76 -12.37
N ARG A 264 2.53 -1.46 -11.53
CA ARG A 264 3.24 -2.51 -10.79
C ARG A 264 2.30 -3.18 -9.78
N ALA A 265 2.56 -4.45 -9.43
CA ALA A 265 1.71 -5.24 -8.54
C ALA A 265 2.15 -5.17 -7.05
N GLY A 266 2.52 -3.98 -6.58
CA GLY A 266 2.72 -3.76 -5.14
C GLY A 266 1.38 -3.84 -4.40
N ALA A 267 1.33 -4.60 -3.31
CA ALA A 267 0.08 -4.96 -2.62
C ALA A 267 -0.84 -3.77 -2.30
N ASN A 268 -0.29 -2.64 -1.83
CA ASN A 268 -1.13 -1.47 -1.54
C ASN A 268 -1.68 -0.82 -2.81
N ALA A 269 -0.86 -0.69 -3.87
CA ALA A 269 -1.29 -0.07 -5.12
C ALA A 269 -2.44 -0.85 -5.78
N ILE A 270 -2.32 -2.18 -5.84
CA ILE A 270 -3.39 -3.00 -6.42
C ILE A 270 -4.67 -3.01 -5.56
N CYS A 271 -4.55 -2.91 -4.23
CA CYS A 271 -5.70 -2.74 -3.35
C CYS A 271 -6.36 -1.36 -3.51
N GLU A 272 -5.58 -0.28 -3.72
CA GLU A 272 -6.12 1.05 -4.04
C GLU A 272 -6.88 1.02 -5.38
N ILE A 273 -6.30 0.40 -6.41
CA ILE A 273 -6.92 0.23 -7.73
C ILE A 273 -8.23 -0.57 -7.63
N LEU A 274 -8.23 -1.68 -6.86
CA LEU A 274 -9.41 -2.50 -6.60
C LEU A 274 -10.51 -1.69 -5.92
N ALA A 275 -10.18 -0.98 -4.85
CA ALA A 275 -11.13 -0.17 -4.09
C ALA A 275 -11.74 0.97 -4.92
N LEU A 276 -10.99 1.53 -5.87
CA LEU A 276 -11.47 2.55 -6.82
C LEU A 276 -12.26 1.96 -7.98
N GLY A 277 -12.45 0.65 -8.04
CA GLY A 277 -13.25 0.00 -9.08
C GLY A 277 -12.63 0.03 -10.48
N LYS A 278 -11.30 0.14 -10.57
CA LYS A 278 -10.63 0.36 -11.86
C LYS A 278 -10.05 -0.93 -12.44
N PRO A 279 -10.43 -1.32 -13.67
CA PRO A 279 -9.75 -2.39 -14.40
C PRO A 279 -8.26 -2.09 -14.56
N SER A 280 -7.40 -3.09 -14.43
CA SER A 280 -5.96 -2.86 -14.49
C SER A 280 -5.18 -3.96 -15.21
N LEU A 281 -4.13 -3.54 -15.92
CA LEU A 281 -3.06 -4.39 -16.40
C LEU A 281 -1.91 -4.32 -15.40
N LEU A 282 -1.59 -5.43 -14.76
CA LEU A 282 -0.52 -5.52 -13.79
C LEU A 282 0.76 -6.02 -14.44
N ILE A 283 1.84 -5.26 -14.30
CA ILE A 283 3.18 -5.63 -14.75
C ILE A 283 4.04 -5.82 -13.50
N PRO A 284 4.09 -7.04 -12.93
CA PRO A 284 4.80 -7.30 -11.69
C PRO A 284 6.31 -7.15 -11.85
N LEU A 285 7.00 -6.74 -10.77
CA LEU A 285 8.45 -6.67 -10.74
C LEU A 285 9.03 -8.09 -10.85
N PRO A 286 9.99 -8.34 -11.77
CA PRO A 286 10.56 -9.67 -11.96
C PRO A 286 11.38 -10.14 -10.75
N THR A 287 11.59 -11.45 -10.65
CA THR A 287 12.30 -12.08 -9.51
C THR A 287 13.76 -11.66 -9.38
N LYS A 288 14.42 -11.27 -10.48
CA LYS A 288 15.82 -10.78 -10.45
C LYS A 288 16.03 -9.54 -9.57
N GLY A 289 14.97 -8.76 -9.31
CA GLY A 289 15.01 -7.54 -8.49
C GLY A 289 14.17 -7.61 -7.22
N SER A 290 13.44 -8.72 -6.99
CA SER A 290 12.47 -8.83 -5.90
C SER A 290 12.42 -10.25 -5.32
N ARG A 291 11.53 -10.47 -4.34
CA ARG A 291 11.23 -11.81 -3.79
C ARG A 291 10.16 -12.57 -4.61
N GLY A 292 9.66 -11.95 -5.67
CA GLY A 292 8.53 -12.49 -6.44
C GLY A 292 7.15 -12.21 -5.82
N ASP A 293 7.09 -11.47 -4.70
CA ASP A 293 5.82 -11.15 -4.04
C ASP A 293 4.83 -10.47 -5.00
N GLN A 294 5.33 -9.57 -5.88
CA GLN A 294 4.46 -8.89 -6.84
C GLN A 294 3.88 -9.82 -7.90
N ILE A 295 4.62 -10.86 -8.30
CA ILE A 295 4.12 -11.86 -9.26
C ILE A 295 2.95 -12.63 -8.62
N LEU A 296 3.12 -13.05 -7.38
CA LEU A 296 2.08 -13.75 -6.64
C LEU A 296 0.85 -12.86 -6.42
N ASN A 297 1.06 -11.61 -6.01
CA ASN A 297 -0.02 -10.63 -5.83
C ASN A 297 -0.81 -10.42 -7.14
N ALA A 298 -0.10 -10.25 -8.28
CA ALA A 298 -0.72 -10.06 -9.58
C ALA A 298 -1.53 -11.28 -10.02
N ASN A 299 -0.98 -12.49 -9.85
CA ASN A 299 -1.66 -13.72 -10.21
C ASN A 299 -2.94 -13.93 -9.40
N SER A 300 -2.90 -13.71 -8.09
CA SER A 300 -4.10 -13.78 -7.23
C SER A 300 -5.20 -12.82 -7.71
N PHE A 301 -4.83 -11.59 -8.11
CA PHE A 301 -5.80 -10.62 -8.65
C PHE A 301 -6.37 -11.06 -10.01
N ALA A 302 -5.54 -11.65 -10.88
CA ALA A 302 -5.99 -12.18 -12.16
C ALA A 302 -6.92 -13.40 -12.00
N GLU A 303 -6.61 -14.32 -11.09
CA GLU A 303 -7.43 -15.49 -10.77
C GLU A 303 -8.81 -15.08 -10.21
N GLN A 304 -8.87 -13.99 -9.46
CA GLN A 304 -10.12 -13.40 -8.97
C GLN A 304 -10.86 -12.57 -10.03
N GLY A 305 -10.29 -12.38 -11.22
CA GLY A 305 -10.88 -11.61 -12.32
C GLY A 305 -10.81 -10.09 -12.16
N PHE A 306 -9.94 -9.57 -11.26
CA PHE A 306 -9.83 -8.12 -11.01
C PHE A 306 -8.90 -7.42 -11.99
N SER A 307 -7.95 -8.14 -12.60
CA SER A 307 -6.92 -7.57 -13.46
C SER A 307 -6.43 -8.55 -14.52
N GLU A 308 -5.76 -8.01 -15.55
CA GLU A 308 -4.87 -8.76 -16.44
C GLU A 308 -3.44 -8.70 -15.91
N VAL A 309 -2.60 -9.66 -16.34
CA VAL A 309 -1.18 -9.70 -16.00
C VAL A 309 -0.33 -9.75 -17.26
N LEU A 310 0.75 -8.99 -17.26
CA LEU A 310 1.76 -9.00 -18.31
C LEU A 310 3.16 -9.10 -17.68
N GLU A 311 3.95 -10.04 -18.15
CA GLU A 311 5.35 -10.19 -17.72
C GLU A 311 6.17 -8.96 -18.11
N ASP A 312 7.07 -8.51 -17.25
CA ASP A 312 7.88 -7.30 -17.45
C ASP A 312 8.70 -7.36 -18.75
N GLU A 313 9.28 -8.52 -19.04
CA GLU A 313 10.10 -8.76 -20.24
C GLU A 313 9.30 -8.68 -21.56
N LYS A 314 7.98 -8.88 -21.50
CA LYS A 314 7.07 -8.81 -22.66
C LYS A 314 6.37 -7.46 -22.78
N ALA A 315 6.60 -6.54 -21.83
CA ALA A 315 5.85 -5.29 -21.76
C ALA A 315 6.00 -4.44 -23.03
N SER A 316 7.22 -4.30 -23.56
CA SER A 316 7.45 -3.50 -24.76
C SER A 316 6.72 -4.00 -26.01
N ASP A 317 6.55 -5.32 -26.12
CA ASP A 317 5.96 -5.92 -27.32
C ASP A 317 4.45 -6.11 -27.23
N GLN A 318 3.90 -6.20 -26.02
CA GLN A 318 2.51 -6.64 -25.82
C GLN A 318 1.62 -5.62 -25.10
N ILE A 319 2.17 -4.50 -24.61
CA ILE A 319 1.40 -3.55 -23.80
C ILE A 319 0.18 -2.98 -24.55
N VAL A 320 0.33 -2.63 -25.83
CA VAL A 320 -0.77 -2.09 -26.63
C VAL A 320 -1.90 -3.09 -26.76
N ALA A 321 -1.61 -4.30 -27.24
CA ALA A 321 -2.60 -5.35 -27.42
C ALA A 321 -3.31 -5.70 -26.09
N LYS A 322 -2.56 -5.78 -24.99
CA LYS A 322 -3.10 -6.11 -23.66
C LYS A 322 -3.98 -5.00 -23.09
N VAL A 323 -3.58 -3.73 -23.23
CA VAL A 323 -4.37 -2.58 -22.74
C VAL A 323 -5.66 -2.44 -23.58
N THR A 324 -5.58 -2.61 -24.90
CA THR A 324 -6.74 -2.56 -25.78
C THR A 324 -7.75 -3.67 -25.43
N ALA A 325 -7.28 -4.91 -25.30
CA ALA A 325 -8.14 -6.04 -24.91
C ALA A 325 -8.76 -5.86 -23.52
N LEU A 326 -8.00 -5.30 -22.56
CA LEU A 326 -8.51 -4.96 -21.24
C LEU A 326 -9.63 -3.90 -21.31
N TYR A 327 -9.44 -2.88 -22.14
CA TYR A 327 -10.44 -1.82 -22.33
C TYR A 327 -11.72 -2.34 -22.99
N GLU A 328 -11.61 -3.16 -24.01
CA GLU A 328 -12.76 -3.78 -24.69
C GLU A 328 -13.58 -4.66 -23.73
N ASN A 329 -12.90 -5.39 -22.83
CA ASN A 329 -13.52 -6.30 -21.88
C ASN A 329 -13.72 -5.69 -20.47
N ARG A 330 -13.56 -4.37 -20.29
CA ARG A 330 -13.54 -3.72 -18.98
C ARG A 330 -14.77 -3.98 -18.11
N SER A 331 -15.93 -4.17 -18.71
CA SER A 331 -17.17 -4.46 -17.98
C SER A 331 -17.06 -5.72 -17.12
N LYS A 332 -16.41 -6.78 -17.64
CA LYS A 332 -16.17 -8.03 -16.92
C LYS A 332 -15.35 -7.80 -15.66
N TYR A 333 -14.28 -7.02 -15.76
CA TYR A 333 -13.42 -6.69 -14.61
C TYR A 333 -14.14 -5.82 -13.58
N ILE A 334 -14.90 -4.82 -14.04
CA ILE A 334 -15.71 -3.96 -13.16
C ILE A 334 -16.74 -4.78 -12.39
N GLU A 335 -17.40 -5.75 -13.00
CA GLU A 335 -18.35 -6.64 -12.32
C GLU A 335 -17.67 -7.51 -11.27
N ALA A 336 -16.53 -8.12 -11.59
CA ALA A 336 -15.74 -8.89 -10.65
C ALA A 336 -15.27 -8.04 -9.46
N ILE A 337 -14.77 -6.83 -9.72
CA ILE A 337 -14.34 -5.88 -8.69
C ILE A 337 -15.50 -5.49 -7.78
N LYS A 338 -16.68 -5.18 -8.33
CA LYS A 338 -17.88 -4.84 -7.55
C LYS A 338 -18.37 -5.98 -6.65
N SER A 339 -18.14 -7.22 -7.05
CA SER A 339 -18.49 -8.40 -6.24
C SER A 339 -17.47 -8.71 -5.13
N SER A 340 -16.32 -8.03 -5.13
CA SER A 340 -15.28 -8.23 -4.13
C SER A 340 -15.69 -7.67 -2.77
N HIS A 341 -15.45 -8.46 -1.70
CA HIS A 341 -15.59 -8.02 -0.31
C HIS A 341 -14.32 -7.37 0.26
N GLN A 342 -13.29 -7.15 -0.55
CA GLN A 342 -11.98 -6.64 -0.11
C GLN A 342 -11.85 -5.12 -0.23
N THR A 343 -12.91 -4.42 -0.63
CA THR A 343 -12.87 -2.98 -0.92
C THR A 343 -13.02 -2.09 0.30
N ASP A 344 -13.51 -2.62 1.42
CA ASP A 344 -13.79 -1.84 2.64
C ASP A 344 -13.13 -2.44 3.89
N ALA A 345 -11.82 -2.29 3.97
CA ALA A 345 -11.00 -2.83 5.06
C ALA A 345 -11.17 -2.07 6.38
N ILE A 346 -11.51 -0.79 6.35
CA ILE A 346 -11.47 0.09 7.51
C ILE A 346 -12.47 -0.33 8.57
N PRO A 347 -13.78 -0.52 8.30
CA PRO A 347 -14.75 -0.96 9.29
C PRO A 347 -14.39 -2.31 9.92
N ILE A 348 -13.87 -3.25 9.11
CA ILE A 348 -13.45 -4.57 9.59
C ILE A 348 -12.30 -4.42 10.59
N ILE A 349 -11.27 -3.64 10.24
CA ILE A 349 -10.10 -3.41 11.11
C ILE A 349 -10.52 -2.67 12.37
N MET A 350 -11.36 -1.64 12.27
CA MET A 350 -11.87 -0.92 13.44
C MET A 350 -12.63 -1.85 14.38
N GLY A 351 -13.50 -2.72 13.86
CA GLY A 351 -14.19 -3.74 14.64
C GLY A 351 -13.23 -4.72 15.34
N LEU A 352 -12.17 -5.18 14.65
CA LEU A 352 -11.15 -6.04 15.25
C LEU A 352 -10.35 -5.33 16.35
N LEU A 353 -10.04 -4.05 16.19
CA LEU A 353 -9.37 -3.26 17.22
C LEU A 353 -10.22 -3.17 18.50
N GLU A 354 -11.55 -3.05 18.37
CA GLU A 354 -12.46 -3.05 19.52
C GLU A 354 -12.63 -4.43 20.13
N GLU A 355 -12.73 -5.47 19.30
CA GLU A 355 -12.88 -6.87 19.75
C GLU A 355 -11.73 -7.31 20.65
N VAL A 356 -10.49 -6.99 20.29
CA VAL A 356 -9.30 -7.47 21.02
C VAL A 356 -9.05 -6.75 22.35
N GLN A 357 -9.76 -5.65 22.61
CA GLN A 357 -9.68 -4.87 23.85
C GLN A 357 -10.63 -5.39 24.95
N LYS A 358 -11.62 -6.16 24.56
CA LYS A 358 -12.56 -6.85 25.47
C LYS A 358 -11.92 -8.09 26.06
#